data_9fd68baef37d7ab2a3f7f6b15409a7a4
#
_entry.id   9fd68baef37d7ab2a3f7f6b15409a7a4
#
_cell.length_a   1.000
_cell.length_b   1.000
_cell.length_c   1.000
_cell.angle_alpha   90.00
_cell.angle_beta   90.00
_cell.angle_gamma   90.00
#
_symmetry.space_group_name_H-M   'P 1'
#
loop_
_entity.id
_entity.type
_entity.pdbx_description
1 polymer ?
#
loop_
_entity_poly.entity_id
_entity_poly.type
_entity_poly.pdbx_seq_one_letter_code
_entity_poly.pdbx_strand_id
1 'polypeptide(L)'
;MLRSPSYYNPIDHMDNAISRRNVVLGLMADTGKISETQADNAKKTTLTLEDTFSQEDGYRYPYFFDAVVDEAIDRYGLKEEDVMNKGLKIYTTLDTGYQSALQDSFEESWNFPSNASDGTKVQGASVAMDPKTGAVRAIVGGRGQHVFRGYNRATQMKRQPGSTMKPL
;
A
#
# COMPACT_ATOMS: atom_id res chain seq x y z
N MET A 1 -1.08 12.67 -25.06
CA MET A 1 -1.40 11.29 -24.70
C MET A 1 -0.18 10.65 -24.05
N LEU A 2 -0.29 10.20 -22.82
CA LEU A 2 0.78 9.47 -22.13
C LEU A 2 0.97 8.12 -22.84
N ARG A 3 2.18 7.88 -23.38
CA ARG A 3 2.50 6.66 -24.11
C ARG A 3 3.43 5.81 -23.24
N SER A 4 3.03 4.56 -22.99
CA SER A 4 3.83 3.55 -22.28
C SER A 4 4.45 4.08 -20.96
N PRO A 5 3.65 4.34 -19.91
CA PRO A 5 4.15 4.92 -18.66
C PRO A 5 5.31 4.13 -18.05
N SER A 6 5.22 2.81 -18.03
CA SER A 6 6.27 1.95 -17.47
C SER A 6 7.58 2.03 -18.23
N TYR A 7 7.53 2.12 -19.58
CA TYR A 7 8.74 2.23 -20.41
C TYR A 7 9.48 3.56 -20.24
N TYR A 8 8.74 4.65 -19.94
CA TYR A 8 9.29 5.98 -19.75
C TYR A 8 9.33 6.41 -18.27
N ASN A 9 9.14 5.47 -17.35
CA ASN A 9 9.25 5.75 -15.92
C ASN A 9 10.71 6.13 -15.59
N PRO A 10 10.98 7.35 -15.11
CA PRO A 10 12.35 7.80 -14.86
C PRO A 10 13.00 7.08 -13.64
N ILE A 11 12.24 6.45 -12.78
CA ILE A 11 12.76 5.65 -11.65
C ILE A 11 13.47 4.40 -12.20
N ASP A 12 12.81 3.69 -13.13
CA ASP A 12 13.31 2.42 -13.67
C ASP A 12 14.15 2.61 -14.94
N HIS A 13 13.83 3.63 -15.74
CA HIS A 13 14.38 3.83 -17.10
C HIS A 13 14.72 5.30 -17.37
N MET A 14 15.69 5.85 -16.64
CA MET A 14 16.09 7.26 -16.71
C MET A 14 16.41 7.71 -18.14
N ASP A 15 17.16 6.91 -18.91
CA ASP A 15 17.57 7.26 -20.28
C ASP A 15 16.36 7.36 -21.22
N ASN A 16 15.39 6.48 -21.07
CA ASN A 16 14.15 6.53 -21.86
C ASN A 16 13.33 7.79 -21.52
N ALA A 17 13.27 8.14 -20.22
CA ALA A 17 12.58 9.34 -19.75
C ALA A 17 13.25 10.62 -20.31
N ILE A 18 14.57 10.71 -20.25
CA ILE A 18 15.34 11.83 -20.83
C ILE A 18 15.12 11.93 -22.34
N SER A 19 15.22 10.81 -23.06
CA SER A 19 14.96 10.77 -24.50
C SER A 19 13.55 11.26 -24.82
N ARG A 20 12.56 10.80 -24.09
CA ARG A 20 11.18 11.23 -24.29
C ARG A 20 10.96 12.70 -23.98
N ARG A 21 11.53 13.20 -22.87
CA ARG A 21 11.53 14.62 -22.53
C ARG A 21 12.08 15.46 -23.68
N ASN A 22 13.22 15.07 -24.24
CA ASN A 22 13.90 15.83 -25.28
C ASN A 22 13.08 15.88 -26.60
N VAL A 23 12.38 14.79 -26.94
CA VAL A 23 11.42 14.77 -28.06
C VAL A 23 10.26 15.73 -27.80
N VAL A 24 9.70 15.74 -26.59
CA VAL A 24 8.59 16.66 -26.25
C VAL A 24 9.05 18.11 -26.31
N LEU A 25 10.23 18.44 -25.78
CA LEU A 25 10.80 19.79 -25.83
C LEU A 25 11.03 20.25 -27.25
N GLY A 26 11.50 19.37 -28.17
CA GLY A 26 11.60 19.66 -29.58
C GLY A 26 10.27 20.02 -30.22
N LEU A 27 9.26 19.17 -30.01
CA LEU A 27 7.92 19.42 -30.54
C LEU A 27 7.27 20.70 -29.96
N MET A 28 7.58 21.07 -28.73
CA MET A 28 7.13 22.33 -28.14
C MET A 28 7.78 23.55 -28.83
N ALA A 29 9.04 23.45 -29.21
CA ALA A 29 9.72 24.48 -29.99
C ALA A 29 9.14 24.57 -31.41
N ASP A 30 9.00 23.43 -32.11
CA ASP A 30 8.47 23.35 -33.47
C ASP A 30 7.04 23.93 -33.56
N THR A 31 6.25 23.76 -32.50
CA THR A 31 4.87 24.29 -32.40
C THR A 31 4.82 25.71 -31.84
N GLY A 32 5.95 26.37 -31.60
CA GLY A 32 6.03 27.74 -31.10
C GLY A 32 5.56 27.94 -29.65
N LYS A 33 5.48 26.85 -28.85
CA LYS A 33 5.11 26.93 -27.44
C LYS A 33 6.26 27.43 -26.56
N ILE A 34 7.46 27.15 -26.94
CA ILE A 34 8.72 27.66 -26.34
C ILE A 34 9.69 28.05 -27.44
N SER A 35 10.69 28.87 -27.13
CA SER A 35 11.77 29.17 -28.10
C SER A 35 12.75 28.01 -28.20
N GLU A 36 13.47 27.91 -29.31
CA GLU A 36 14.55 26.93 -29.52
C GLU A 36 15.59 27.01 -28.38
N THR A 37 15.98 28.23 -28.01
CA THR A 37 16.93 28.47 -26.92
C THR A 37 16.41 27.91 -25.57
N GLN A 38 15.12 28.09 -25.30
CA GLN A 38 14.49 27.49 -24.08
C GLN A 38 14.48 25.96 -24.13
N ALA A 39 14.15 25.39 -25.30
CA ALA A 39 14.18 23.94 -25.49
C ALA A 39 15.61 23.38 -25.29
N ASP A 40 16.61 24.00 -25.84
CA ASP A 40 18.00 23.54 -25.74
C ASP A 40 18.56 23.67 -24.31
N ASN A 41 18.20 24.72 -23.59
CA ASN A 41 18.57 24.87 -22.19
C ASN A 41 17.87 23.79 -21.32
N ALA A 42 16.61 23.55 -21.55
CA ALA A 42 15.86 22.53 -20.84
C ALA A 42 16.37 21.10 -21.11
N LYS A 43 16.79 20.80 -22.35
CA LYS A 43 17.42 19.51 -22.70
C LYS A 43 18.76 19.29 -21.96
N LYS A 44 19.52 20.34 -21.68
CA LYS A 44 20.79 20.26 -20.94
C LYS A 44 20.61 20.11 -19.44
N THR A 45 19.45 20.45 -18.92
CA THR A 45 19.17 20.34 -17.47
C THR A 45 19.08 18.88 -17.04
N THR A 46 19.82 18.53 -15.98
CA THR A 46 19.74 17.20 -15.37
C THR A 46 18.33 16.96 -14.83
N LEU A 47 17.79 15.76 -15.06
CA LEU A 47 16.52 15.36 -14.48
C LEU A 47 16.77 14.96 -13.03
N THR A 48 16.26 15.74 -12.09
CA THR A 48 16.27 15.43 -10.67
C THR A 48 14.91 14.84 -10.31
N LEU A 49 14.90 13.68 -9.71
CA LEU A 49 13.67 13.04 -9.24
C LEU A 49 13.49 13.36 -7.76
N GLU A 50 12.30 13.82 -7.42
CA GLU A 50 11.79 13.86 -6.05
C GLU A 50 10.75 12.76 -5.95
N ASP A 51 11.22 11.53 -5.69
CA ASP A 51 10.31 10.42 -5.45
C ASP A 51 9.73 10.54 -4.05
N THR A 52 8.53 11.10 -3.97
CA THR A 52 7.75 11.20 -2.74
C THR A 52 6.82 10.02 -2.56
N PHE A 53 6.84 9.06 -3.49
CA PHE A 53 6.08 7.83 -3.36
C PHE A 53 6.77 6.91 -2.36
N SER A 54 6.28 6.85 -1.13
CA SER A 54 6.64 5.79 -0.21
C SER A 54 5.53 4.73 -0.24
N GLN A 55 5.92 3.49 -0.46
CA GLN A 55 5.01 2.35 -0.33
C GLN A 55 4.47 2.23 1.12
N GLU A 56 5.17 2.86 2.08
CA GLU A 56 4.78 2.92 3.48
C GLU A 56 3.65 3.91 3.74
N ASP A 57 3.55 4.99 2.95
CA ASP A 57 2.48 6.00 3.07
C ASP A 57 1.16 5.60 2.39
N GLY A 58 1.16 4.55 1.59
CA GLY A 58 -0.02 4.14 0.82
C GLY A 58 -1.20 3.72 1.69
N TYR A 59 -0.93 2.95 2.74
CA TYR A 59 -1.96 2.46 3.66
C TYR A 59 -1.40 2.42 5.08
N ARG A 60 -1.67 3.46 5.86
CA ARG A 60 -1.19 3.59 7.24
C ARG A 60 -1.55 2.38 8.11
N TYR A 61 -2.67 1.71 7.78
CA TYR A 61 -3.19 0.54 8.49
C TYR A 61 -3.58 -0.57 7.50
N PRO A 62 -2.59 -1.20 6.85
CA PRO A 62 -2.81 -1.98 5.64
C PRO A 62 -3.76 -3.17 5.84
N TYR A 63 -3.58 -3.98 6.88
CA TYR A 63 -4.45 -5.13 7.14
C TYR A 63 -5.89 -4.74 7.49
N PHE A 64 -6.07 -3.60 8.19
CA PHE A 64 -7.40 -3.09 8.47
C PHE A 64 -8.06 -2.55 7.20
N PHE A 65 -7.28 -1.84 6.37
CA PHE A 65 -7.75 -1.33 5.09
C PHE A 65 -8.20 -2.45 4.16
N ASP A 66 -7.41 -3.52 4.02
CA ASP A 66 -7.78 -4.68 3.21
C ASP A 66 -9.09 -5.32 3.71
N ALA A 67 -9.24 -5.48 5.03
CA ALA A 67 -10.46 -6.02 5.60
C ALA A 67 -11.69 -5.14 5.31
N VAL A 68 -11.53 -3.81 5.29
CA VAL A 68 -12.60 -2.87 4.90
C VAL A 68 -12.95 -3.01 3.42
N VAL A 69 -11.96 -3.16 2.55
CA VAL A 69 -12.20 -3.39 1.11
C VAL A 69 -12.93 -4.70 0.89
N ASP A 70 -12.47 -5.78 1.54
CA ASP A 70 -13.09 -7.10 1.45
C ASP A 70 -14.55 -7.05 1.95
N GLU A 71 -14.81 -6.44 3.11
CA GLU A 71 -16.18 -6.28 3.63
C GLU A 71 -17.06 -5.43 2.72
N ALA A 72 -16.51 -4.38 2.11
CA ALA A 72 -17.23 -3.53 1.17
C ALA A 72 -17.67 -4.31 -0.09
N ILE A 73 -16.82 -5.21 -0.56
CA ILE A 73 -17.12 -6.08 -1.71
C ILE A 73 -18.15 -7.14 -1.30
N ASP A 74 -17.86 -7.89 -0.23
CA ASP A 74 -18.63 -9.08 0.13
C ASP A 74 -20.01 -8.73 0.68
N ARG A 75 -20.12 -7.69 1.51
CA ARG A 75 -21.35 -7.32 2.21
C ARG A 75 -22.22 -6.36 1.43
N TYR A 76 -21.61 -5.42 0.71
CA TYR A 76 -22.34 -4.37 -0.02
C TYR A 76 -22.35 -4.58 -1.53
N GLY A 77 -21.71 -5.64 -2.03
CA GLY A 77 -21.69 -5.97 -3.46
C GLY A 77 -20.96 -4.94 -4.32
N LEU A 78 -20.07 -4.15 -3.73
CA LEU A 78 -19.26 -3.19 -4.46
C LEU A 78 -18.18 -3.90 -5.27
N LYS A 79 -17.79 -3.31 -6.41
CA LYS A 79 -16.61 -3.78 -7.13
C LYS A 79 -15.37 -3.14 -6.50
N GLU A 80 -14.25 -3.85 -6.50
CA GLU A 80 -12.97 -3.32 -6.02
C GLU A 80 -12.61 -1.99 -6.70
N GLU A 81 -12.77 -1.93 -8.03
CA GLU A 81 -12.54 -0.73 -8.81
C GLU A 81 -13.39 0.47 -8.32
N ASP A 82 -14.61 0.21 -7.90
CA ASP A 82 -15.52 1.24 -7.38
C ASP A 82 -15.06 1.74 -6.00
N VAL A 83 -14.63 0.82 -5.14
CA VAL A 83 -14.12 1.16 -3.81
C VAL A 83 -12.86 2.02 -3.92
N MET A 84 -11.96 1.66 -4.83
CA MET A 84 -10.67 2.34 -5.00
C MET A 84 -10.76 3.67 -5.75
N ASN A 85 -11.67 3.81 -6.73
CA ASN A 85 -11.63 4.91 -7.69
C ASN A 85 -12.81 5.87 -7.63
N LYS A 86 -13.93 5.52 -7.00
CA LYS A 86 -15.13 6.38 -6.97
C LYS A 86 -15.11 7.47 -5.89
N GLY A 87 -14.04 7.59 -5.11
CA GLY A 87 -13.94 8.58 -4.03
C GLY A 87 -14.95 8.34 -2.91
N LEU A 88 -15.28 7.09 -2.63
CA LEU A 88 -16.22 6.72 -1.57
C LEU A 88 -15.68 7.12 -0.19
N LYS A 89 -16.56 7.56 0.69
CA LYS A 89 -16.25 7.78 2.10
C LYS A 89 -16.78 6.59 2.89
N ILE A 90 -15.87 5.77 3.41
CA ILE A 90 -16.20 4.58 4.19
C ILE A 90 -15.88 4.87 5.66
N TYR A 91 -16.91 4.92 6.50
CA TYR A 91 -16.77 5.09 7.93
C TYR A 91 -16.58 3.73 8.59
N THR A 92 -15.53 3.61 9.39
CA THR A 92 -15.13 2.34 10.00
C THR A 92 -15.12 2.43 11.52
N THR A 93 -14.92 1.30 12.17
CA THR A 93 -14.77 1.18 13.62
C THR A 93 -13.32 1.22 14.08
N LEU A 94 -12.37 1.53 13.18
CA LEU A 94 -10.94 1.64 13.45
C LEU A 94 -10.68 2.57 14.64
N ASP A 95 -9.89 2.10 15.58
CA ASP A 95 -9.23 2.91 16.59
C ASP A 95 -7.74 3.03 16.26
N THR A 96 -7.31 4.24 15.95
CA THR A 96 -5.93 4.46 15.48
C THR A 96 -4.88 4.20 16.57
N GLY A 97 -5.24 4.40 17.84
CA GLY A 97 -4.36 4.12 18.98
C GLY A 97 -4.16 2.61 19.15
N TYR A 98 -5.24 1.84 19.17
CA TYR A 98 -5.15 0.38 19.24
C TYR A 98 -4.45 -0.22 18.02
N GLN A 99 -4.73 0.30 16.83
CA GLN A 99 -4.11 -0.21 15.60
C GLN A 99 -2.61 0.05 15.58
N SER A 100 -2.16 1.26 15.92
CA SER A 100 -0.73 1.58 15.99
C SER A 100 -0.02 0.73 17.03
N ALA A 101 -0.55 0.65 18.25
CA ALA A 101 0.05 -0.16 19.31
C ALA A 101 0.13 -1.66 18.93
N LEU A 102 -0.88 -2.16 18.21
CA LEU A 102 -0.88 -3.53 17.73
C LEU A 102 0.18 -3.75 16.64
N GLN A 103 0.32 -2.83 15.68
CA GLN A 103 1.36 -2.88 14.66
C GLN A 103 2.76 -2.85 15.27
N ASP A 104 3.02 -1.89 16.17
CA ASP A 104 4.29 -1.76 16.86
C ASP A 104 4.67 -3.06 17.59
N SER A 105 3.68 -3.67 18.29
CA SER A 105 3.86 -4.95 18.96
C SER A 105 4.24 -6.10 18.01
N PHE A 106 3.80 -6.05 16.75
CA PHE A 106 4.12 -7.07 15.73
C PHE A 106 5.48 -6.86 15.08
N GLU A 107 6.01 -5.65 15.12
CA GLU A 107 7.36 -5.34 14.63
C GLU A 107 8.44 -5.74 15.64
N GLU A 108 8.13 -5.71 16.92
CA GLU A 108 9.03 -6.07 18.00
C GLU A 108 9.36 -7.57 17.98
N SER A 109 10.59 -7.90 17.59
CA SER A 109 11.02 -9.30 17.40
C SER A 109 10.98 -10.15 18.67
N TRP A 110 11.17 -9.53 19.84
CA TRP A 110 11.15 -10.21 21.16
C TRP A 110 9.74 -10.69 21.58
N ASN A 111 8.68 -10.18 20.93
CA ASN A 111 7.32 -10.67 21.14
C ASN A 111 7.05 -12.03 20.46
N PHE A 112 8.00 -12.52 19.68
CA PHE A 112 7.82 -13.74 18.89
C PHE A 112 8.96 -14.74 19.12
N PRO A 113 8.69 -16.03 18.94
CA PRO A 113 9.75 -17.04 18.94
C PRO A 113 10.80 -16.77 17.85
N SER A 114 11.99 -17.36 18.04
CA SER A 114 13.04 -17.32 17.02
C SER A 114 12.53 -17.83 15.66
N ASN A 115 13.10 -17.32 14.59
CA ASN A 115 12.79 -17.83 13.24
C ASN A 115 13.10 -19.33 13.14
N ALA A 116 12.44 -20.00 12.21
CA ALA A 116 12.75 -21.40 11.89
C ALA A 116 14.20 -21.56 11.40
N SER A 117 14.73 -22.79 11.40
CA SER A 117 16.11 -23.08 11.02
C SER A 117 16.45 -22.68 9.58
N ASP A 118 15.46 -22.58 8.71
CA ASP A 118 15.57 -22.11 7.33
C ASP A 118 15.47 -20.58 7.17
N GLY A 119 15.41 -19.85 8.29
CA GLY A 119 15.25 -18.38 8.31
C GLY A 119 13.81 -17.88 8.19
N THR A 120 12.84 -18.79 8.03
CA THR A 120 11.42 -18.41 7.94
C THR A 120 10.94 -17.74 9.23
N LYS A 121 10.38 -16.53 9.12
CA LYS A 121 9.83 -15.81 10.27
C LYS A 121 8.56 -16.47 10.78
N VAL A 122 8.47 -16.65 12.10
CA VAL A 122 7.22 -17.03 12.76
C VAL A 122 6.19 -15.94 12.52
N GLN A 123 5.05 -16.34 11.99
CA GLN A 123 3.94 -15.46 11.69
C GLN A 123 2.93 -15.43 12.83
N GLY A 124 2.19 -14.35 12.92
CA GLY A 124 1.10 -14.19 13.87
C GLY A 124 -0.01 -13.33 13.26
N ALA A 125 -1.15 -13.33 13.91
CA ALA A 125 -2.25 -12.42 13.60
C ALA A 125 -3.00 -12.06 14.87
N SER A 126 -3.60 -10.89 14.90
CA SER A 126 -4.39 -10.43 16.04
C SER A 126 -5.52 -9.51 15.60
N VAL A 127 -6.63 -9.57 16.36
CA VAL A 127 -7.77 -8.67 16.22
C VAL A 127 -8.10 -8.09 17.59
N ALA A 128 -8.22 -6.79 17.68
CA ALA A 128 -8.76 -6.12 18.85
C ALA A 128 -10.23 -5.77 18.63
N MET A 129 -11.09 -6.23 19.52
CA MET A 129 -12.54 -6.06 19.43
C MET A 129 -13.10 -5.47 20.72
N ASP A 130 -14.04 -4.57 20.59
CA ASP A 130 -14.83 -4.06 21.71
C ASP A 130 -15.84 -5.14 22.16
N PRO A 131 -15.72 -5.67 23.39
CA PRO A 131 -16.57 -6.76 23.84
C PRO A 131 -18.03 -6.39 24.04
N LYS A 132 -18.34 -5.09 24.16
CA LYS A 132 -19.71 -4.61 24.36
C LYS A 132 -20.48 -4.44 23.05
N THR A 133 -19.78 -4.03 22.01
CA THR A 133 -20.41 -3.67 20.73
C THR A 133 -20.07 -4.65 19.61
N GLY A 134 -19.05 -5.49 19.77
CA GLY A 134 -18.49 -6.34 18.72
C GLY A 134 -17.69 -5.58 17.65
N ALA A 135 -17.48 -4.27 17.85
CA ALA A 135 -16.76 -3.46 16.87
C ALA A 135 -15.28 -3.82 16.84
N VAL A 136 -14.78 -4.15 15.65
CA VAL A 136 -13.36 -4.40 15.43
C VAL A 136 -12.59 -3.06 15.43
N ARG A 137 -11.63 -2.94 16.34
CA ARG A 137 -10.86 -1.71 16.56
C ARG A 137 -9.48 -1.73 15.91
N ALA A 138 -8.88 -2.91 15.79
CA ALA A 138 -7.58 -3.09 15.15
C ALA A 138 -7.45 -4.49 14.54
N ILE A 139 -6.68 -4.61 13.46
CA ILE A 139 -6.37 -5.87 12.78
C ILE A 139 -4.91 -5.86 12.34
N VAL A 140 -4.16 -6.91 12.69
CA VAL A 140 -2.86 -7.23 12.10
C VAL A 140 -2.88 -8.69 11.65
N GLY A 141 -2.68 -8.92 10.36
CA GLY A 141 -2.79 -10.24 9.72
C GLY A 141 -1.47 -10.93 9.43
N GLY A 142 -0.34 -10.33 9.82
CA GLY A 142 0.98 -10.92 9.57
C GLY A 142 2.12 -10.05 10.03
N ARG A 143 3.34 -10.56 9.92
CA ARG A 143 4.61 -9.87 10.20
C ARG A 143 5.40 -9.63 8.93
N GLY A 144 6.09 -8.50 8.87
CA GLY A 144 6.92 -8.11 7.71
C GLY A 144 6.15 -7.30 6.69
N GLN A 145 6.67 -7.26 5.47
CA GLN A 145 6.12 -6.43 4.41
C GLN A 145 4.69 -6.88 4.04
N HIS A 146 3.78 -5.93 4.05
CA HIS A 146 2.41 -6.13 3.61
C HIS A 146 2.32 -6.09 2.08
N VAL A 147 1.47 -6.94 1.53
CA VAL A 147 1.09 -6.92 0.12
C VAL A 147 -0.39 -6.59 0.05
N PHE A 148 -0.76 -5.59 -0.73
CA PHE A 148 -2.16 -5.19 -0.88
C PHE A 148 -3.07 -6.37 -1.23
N ARG A 149 -4.11 -6.58 -0.43
CA ARG A 149 -5.01 -7.74 -0.48
C ARG A 149 -4.29 -9.10 -0.45
N GLY A 150 -3.11 -9.12 0.14
CA GLY A 150 -2.39 -10.35 0.43
C GLY A 150 -3.06 -11.18 1.52
N TYR A 151 -2.43 -12.30 1.88
CA TYR A 151 -3.02 -13.20 2.86
C TYR A 151 -3.09 -12.59 4.26
N ASN A 152 -4.31 -12.32 4.71
CA ASN A 152 -4.61 -11.82 6.04
C ASN A 152 -4.94 -12.99 6.98
N ARG A 153 -4.00 -13.36 7.85
CA ARG A 153 -4.18 -14.49 8.78
C ARG A 153 -5.26 -14.25 9.82
N ALA A 154 -5.58 -12.98 10.11
CA ALA A 154 -6.61 -12.65 11.07
C ALA A 154 -8.02 -12.96 10.56
N THR A 155 -8.25 -12.80 9.25
CA THR A 155 -9.59 -12.94 8.64
C THR A 155 -9.75 -14.17 7.75
N GLN A 156 -8.65 -14.70 7.19
CA GLN A 156 -8.69 -15.75 6.18
C GLN A 156 -8.15 -17.11 6.65
N MET A 157 -7.37 -17.13 7.74
CA MET A 157 -6.75 -18.36 8.22
C MET A 157 -7.80 -19.33 8.82
N LYS A 158 -7.84 -20.53 8.25
CA LYS A 158 -8.64 -21.63 8.80
C LYS A 158 -7.75 -22.60 9.54
N ARG A 159 -7.77 -22.55 10.87
CA ARG A 159 -6.96 -23.41 11.73
C ARG A 159 -7.75 -23.83 12.96
N GLN A 160 -7.36 -24.96 13.54
CA GLN A 160 -7.94 -25.43 14.81
C GLN A 160 -7.56 -24.44 15.93
N PRO A 161 -8.52 -23.83 16.62
CA PRO A 161 -8.24 -22.77 17.61
C PRO A 161 -7.64 -23.30 18.91
N GLY A 162 -7.82 -24.58 19.23
CA GLY A 162 -7.32 -25.16 20.46
C GLY A 162 -7.86 -24.45 21.71
N SER A 163 -6.97 -24.21 22.67
CA SER A 163 -7.33 -23.59 23.97
C SER A 163 -7.74 -22.12 23.87
N THR A 164 -7.59 -21.47 22.72
CA THR A 164 -8.05 -20.07 22.53
C THR A 164 -9.58 -19.95 22.55
N MET A 165 -10.30 -21.07 22.42
CA MET A 165 -11.78 -21.11 22.55
C MET A 165 -12.26 -21.11 23.99
N LYS A 166 -11.41 -21.28 25.02
CA LYS A 166 -11.83 -21.37 26.42
C LYS A 166 -12.51 -20.13 26.98
N PRO A 167 -12.25 -18.89 26.54
CA PRO A 167 -12.93 -17.69 27.00
C PRO A 167 -14.38 -17.57 26.48
N LEU A 168 -14.74 -18.34 25.47
CA LEU A 168 -16.08 -18.37 24.87
C LEU A 168 -16.92 -19.47 25.47
#